data_2dab8c45b638745b897f1488ec59cdb6
#
_entry.id   2dab8c45b638745b897f1488ec59cdb6
#
_cell.length_a   1.000
_cell.length_b   1.000
_cell.length_c   1.000
_cell.angle_alpha   90.00
_cell.angle_beta   90.00
_cell.angle_gamma   90.00
#
_symmetry.space_group_name_H-M   'P 1'
#
loop_
_entity.id
_entity.type
_entity.pdbx_description
1 polymer ?
#
loop_
_entity_poly.entity_id
_entity_poly.type
_entity_poly.pdbx_seq_one_letter_code
_entity_poly.pdbx_strand_id
1 'polypeptide(L)'
;LNKILETDKNYNFVDVGANIGSVSLHLANVYKKSKIYAIEPSYFAFKKLKSNLSINKMLKKRVKLFNLSISSSTKKNNYSYASWKLNFDNKSHPIHKGILKKTATTKSSLNKFLKKLKKVDFIKIDTDGNEFSILSSGINEIKKQKPIIHIEFAPYLHEENGFSTVRLINLIEKNLNYKFLSEKLVKVNNMKKYASKIGHSSENFFIVHKNFIL
;
A
#
# COMPACT_ATOMS: atom_id res chain seq x y z
N LEU A 1 -11.19 -3.46 -9.61
CA LEU A 1 -10.62 -4.75 -9.21
C LEU A 1 -11.49 -5.91 -9.68
N ASN A 2 -12.82 -5.80 -9.62
CA ASN A 2 -13.76 -6.86 -10.06
C ASN A 2 -13.64 -7.27 -11.55
N LYS A 3 -12.94 -6.48 -12.36
CA LYS A 3 -12.58 -6.86 -13.74
C LYS A 3 -11.35 -7.78 -13.82
N ILE A 4 -10.62 -7.94 -12.72
CA ILE A 4 -9.38 -8.72 -12.64
C ILE A 4 -9.55 -9.96 -11.75
N LEU A 5 -10.34 -9.84 -10.67
CA LEU A 5 -10.55 -10.89 -9.67
C LEU A 5 -12.03 -11.23 -9.57
N GLU A 6 -12.34 -12.51 -9.54
CA GLU A 6 -13.69 -13.03 -9.35
C GLU A 6 -14.09 -12.98 -7.87
N THR A 7 -15.29 -12.48 -7.57
CA THR A 7 -15.72 -12.22 -6.19
C THR A 7 -16.02 -13.48 -5.37
N ASP A 8 -16.21 -14.62 -6.04
CA ASP A 8 -16.53 -15.89 -5.40
C ASP A 8 -15.29 -16.77 -5.08
N LYS A 9 -14.11 -16.35 -5.51
CA LYS A 9 -12.84 -17.03 -5.24
C LYS A 9 -12.21 -16.60 -3.92
N ASN A 10 -11.27 -17.41 -3.47
CA ASN A 10 -10.51 -17.21 -2.22
C ASN A 10 -9.17 -16.56 -2.51
N TYR A 11 -8.96 -15.35 -1.98
CA TYR A 11 -7.72 -14.60 -2.14
C TYR A 11 -7.15 -14.17 -0.78
N ASN A 12 -5.85 -13.91 -0.77
CA ASN A 12 -5.17 -13.23 0.32
C ASN A 12 -4.80 -11.82 -0.16
N PHE A 13 -5.45 -10.81 0.43
CA PHE A 13 -5.21 -9.40 0.18
C PHE A 13 -4.30 -8.83 1.28
N VAL A 14 -3.30 -8.05 0.90
CA VAL A 14 -2.47 -7.26 1.82
C VAL A 14 -2.71 -5.79 1.51
N ASP A 15 -3.18 -5.03 2.50
CA ASP A 15 -3.45 -3.59 2.40
C ASP A 15 -2.42 -2.85 3.24
N VAL A 16 -1.41 -2.25 2.58
CA VAL A 16 -0.34 -1.48 3.22
C VAL A 16 -0.71 -0.01 3.16
N GLY A 17 -0.82 0.63 4.33
CA GLY A 17 -1.44 1.94 4.50
C GLY A 17 -2.97 1.81 4.59
N ALA A 18 -3.44 0.88 5.43
CA ALA A 18 -4.87 0.61 5.55
C ALA A 18 -5.67 1.79 6.14
N ASN A 19 -4.99 2.75 6.75
CA ASN A 19 -5.57 3.93 7.37
C ASN A 19 -6.73 3.55 8.30
N ILE A 20 -7.92 4.10 8.13
CA ILE A 20 -9.12 3.78 8.93
C ILE A 20 -9.85 2.51 8.46
N GLY A 21 -9.34 1.84 7.42
CA GLY A 21 -9.83 0.55 6.93
C GLY A 21 -10.85 0.60 5.79
N SER A 22 -11.03 1.74 5.14
CA SER A 22 -12.02 1.87 4.07
C SER A 22 -11.85 0.81 2.98
N VAL A 23 -10.63 0.62 2.46
CA VAL A 23 -10.33 -0.38 1.44
C VAL A 23 -10.40 -1.80 2.02
N SER A 24 -9.74 -2.04 3.16
CA SER A 24 -9.73 -3.36 3.81
C SER A 24 -11.12 -3.91 4.09
N LEU A 25 -12.02 -3.08 4.63
CA LEU A 25 -13.38 -3.50 4.96
C LEU A 25 -14.24 -3.66 3.70
N HIS A 26 -14.05 -2.80 2.69
CA HIS A 26 -14.69 -2.96 1.39
C HIS A 26 -14.30 -4.28 0.72
N LEU A 27 -13.00 -4.59 0.64
CA LEU A 27 -12.51 -5.86 0.09
C LEU A 27 -13.08 -7.06 0.84
N ALA A 28 -13.14 -7.01 2.17
CA ALA A 28 -13.72 -8.08 2.98
C ALA A 28 -15.22 -8.24 2.73
N ASN A 29 -15.94 -7.17 2.42
CA ASN A 29 -17.37 -7.23 2.12
C ASN A 29 -17.64 -7.80 0.72
N VAL A 30 -16.85 -7.42 -0.27
CA VAL A 30 -16.99 -7.87 -1.66
C VAL A 30 -16.49 -9.30 -1.84
N TYR A 31 -15.29 -9.62 -1.37
CA TYR A 31 -14.65 -10.93 -1.54
C TYR A 31 -14.86 -11.80 -0.31
N LYS A 32 -16.07 -12.34 -0.18
CA LYS A 32 -16.56 -13.01 1.05
C LYS A 32 -15.77 -14.26 1.46
N LYS A 33 -15.06 -14.91 0.54
CA LYS A 33 -14.21 -16.09 0.80
C LYS A 33 -12.76 -15.73 1.11
N SER A 34 -12.37 -14.46 0.98
CA SER A 34 -10.99 -13.99 1.04
C SER A 34 -10.54 -13.55 2.43
N LYS A 35 -9.23 -13.48 2.64
CA LYS A 35 -8.60 -12.95 3.84
C LYS A 35 -7.90 -11.64 3.55
N ILE A 36 -8.07 -10.66 4.41
CA ILE A 36 -7.48 -9.34 4.31
C ILE A 36 -6.51 -9.12 5.47
N TYR A 37 -5.29 -8.70 5.15
CA TYR A 37 -4.23 -8.37 6.08
C TYR A 37 -3.99 -6.87 6.02
N ALA A 38 -4.62 -6.12 6.92
CA ALA A 38 -4.59 -4.66 6.97
C ALA A 38 -3.42 -4.17 7.85
N ILE A 39 -2.52 -3.41 7.25
CA ILE A 39 -1.30 -2.91 7.90
C ILE A 39 -1.37 -1.39 7.97
N GLU A 40 -1.31 -0.85 9.19
CA GLU A 40 -1.36 0.60 9.42
C GLU A 40 -0.35 0.99 10.50
N PRO A 41 0.66 1.84 10.20
CA PRO A 41 1.67 2.24 11.16
C PRO A 41 1.18 3.28 12.16
N SER A 42 0.29 4.20 11.76
CA SER A 42 -0.22 5.25 12.63
C SER A 42 -1.14 4.67 13.71
N TYR A 43 -0.79 4.85 14.97
CA TYR A 43 -1.59 4.37 16.08
C TYR A 43 -3.03 4.93 16.05
N PHE A 44 -3.19 6.18 15.64
CA PHE A 44 -4.51 6.82 15.56
C PHE A 44 -5.38 6.20 14.49
N ALA A 45 -4.85 6.10 13.25
CA ALA A 45 -5.56 5.47 12.15
C ALA A 45 -5.86 4.00 12.48
N PHE A 46 -4.88 3.28 13.03
CA PHE A 46 -5.05 1.90 13.47
C PHE A 46 -6.15 1.73 14.53
N LYS A 47 -6.25 2.65 15.50
CA LYS A 47 -7.31 2.64 16.51
C LYS A 47 -8.69 2.83 15.87
N LYS A 48 -8.80 3.73 14.89
CA LYS A 48 -10.02 3.93 14.10
C LYS A 48 -10.35 2.70 13.25
N LEU A 49 -9.36 2.13 12.57
CA LEU A 49 -9.50 0.86 11.83
C LEU A 49 -10.05 -0.25 12.71
N LYS A 50 -9.48 -0.43 13.91
CA LYS A 50 -9.94 -1.41 14.90
C LYS A 50 -11.40 -1.16 15.33
N SER A 51 -11.76 0.10 15.57
CA SER A 51 -13.14 0.49 15.88
C SER A 51 -14.09 0.19 14.73
N ASN A 52 -13.72 0.59 13.50
CA ASN A 52 -14.52 0.32 12.31
C ASN A 52 -14.74 -1.19 12.07
N LEU A 53 -13.71 -2.00 12.27
CA LEU A 53 -13.85 -3.46 12.18
C LEU A 53 -14.75 -3.99 13.33
N SER A 54 -14.71 -3.39 14.52
CA SER A 54 -15.51 -3.84 15.65
C SER A 54 -17.02 -3.66 15.43
N ILE A 55 -17.41 -2.61 14.72
CA ILE A 55 -18.80 -2.34 14.31
C ILE A 55 -19.23 -3.34 13.23
N ASN A 56 -18.34 -3.68 12.30
CA ASN A 56 -18.59 -4.60 11.21
C ASN A 56 -18.30 -6.06 11.61
N LYS A 57 -19.05 -6.58 12.60
CA LYS A 57 -18.79 -7.89 13.23
C LYS A 57 -18.65 -9.05 12.25
N MET A 58 -19.42 -9.05 11.16
CA MET A 58 -19.38 -10.10 10.12
C MET A 58 -18.03 -10.19 9.39
N LEU A 59 -17.24 -9.10 9.37
CA LEU A 59 -15.94 -9.04 8.68
C LEU A 59 -14.78 -9.51 9.57
N LYS A 60 -14.95 -9.59 10.90
CA LYS A 60 -13.87 -9.90 11.86
C LYS A 60 -13.11 -11.18 11.56
N LYS A 61 -13.81 -12.22 11.10
CA LYS A 61 -13.16 -13.51 10.77
C LYS A 61 -12.24 -13.45 9.55
N ARG A 62 -12.42 -12.44 8.69
CA ARG A 62 -11.71 -12.29 7.41
C ARG A 62 -10.63 -11.22 7.44
N VAL A 63 -10.71 -10.23 8.35
CA VAL A 63 -9.76 -9.11 8.42
C VAL A 63 -8.84 -9.28 9.62
N LYS A 64 -7.52 -9.33 9.34
CA LYS A 64 -6.46 -9.33 10.35
C LYS A 64 -5.76 -7.98 10.37
N LEU A 65 -5.63 -7.36 11.54
CA LEU A 65 -5.08 -6.02 11.73
C LEU A 65 -3.65 -6.08 12.26
N PHE A 66 -2.77 -5.24 11.71
CA PHE A 66 -1.37 -5.13 12.11
C PHE A 66 -0.99 -3.65 12.29
N ASN A 67 -0.66 -3.26 13.54
CA ASN A 67 -0.05 -1.94 13.78
C ASN A 67 1.45 -2.07 13.53
N LEU A 68 1.85 -1.89 12.28
CA LEU A 68 3.17 -2.22 11.78
C LEU A 68 3.58 -1.23 10.69
N SER A 69 4.82 -0.78 10.70
CA SER A 69 5.43 -0.03 9.60
C SER A 69 6.20 -0.97 8.69
N ILE A 70 5.88 -0.97 7.40
CA ILE A 70 6.64 -1.70 6.38
C ILE A 70 7.68 -0.75 5.77
N SER A 71 8.96 -1.15 5.79
CA SER A 71 10.06 -0.33 5.28
C SER A 71 11.29 -1.18 5.00
N SER A 72 12.15 -0.72 4.08
CA SER A 72 13.50 -1.26 3.88
C SER A 72 14.48 -0.76 4.96
N SER A 73 14.17 0.35 5.63
CA SER A 73 15.05 0.95 6.64
C SER A 73 14.95 0.26 7.99
N THR A 74 16.10 -0.12 8.54
CA THR A 74 16.24 -0.61 9.92
C THR A 74 16.31 0.54 10.93
N LYS A 75 16.51 1.79 10.49
CA LYS A 75 16.56 2.95 11.38
C LYS A 75 15.20 3.15 12.06
N LYS A 76 15.22 3.33 13.36
CA LYS A 76 14.01 3.69 14.16
C LYS A 76 13.62 5.13 13.86
N ASN A 77 12.87 5.38 12.77
CA ASN A 77 12.17 6.65 12.64
C ASN A 77 10.94 6.59 13.54
N ASN A 78 10.92 7.48 14.52
CA ASN A 78 9.85 7.52 15.51
C ASN A 78 8.65 8.37 15.08
N TYR A 79 8.54 8.69 13.78
CA TYR A 79 7.49 9.56 13.27
C TYR A 79 6.68 8.85 12.20
N SER A 80 5.38 8.93 12.27
CA SER A 80 4.46 8.65 11.18
C SER A 80 3.64 9.89 10.86
N TYR A 81 3.40 10.11 9.59
CA TYR A 81 2.55 11.18 9.11
C TYR A 81 1.12 10.68 9.05
N ALA A 82 0.17 11.54 9.41
CA ALA A 82 -1.24 11.28 9.17
C ALA A 82 -1.73 12.26 8.10
N SER A 83 -2.46 11.77 7.13
CA SER A 83 -3.03 12.57 6.03
C SER A 83 -4.14 13.53 6.49
N TRP A 84 -4.41 13.62 7.76
CA TRP A 84 -5.54 14.40 8.31
C TRP A 84 -5.15 15.20 9.55
N LYS A 85 -5.76 16.40 9.65
CA LYS A 85 -5.58 17.31 10.78
C LYS A 85 -6.27 16.75 12.02
N LEU A 86 -5.52 16.53 13.11
CA LEU A 86 -6.09 16.40 14.44
C LEU A 86 -6.00 17.79 15.12
N ASN A 87 -7.07 18.27 15.72
CA ASN A 87 -7.16 19.63 16.26
C ASN A 87 -6.26 19.95 17.47
N PHE A 88 -5.33 19.09 17.83
CA PHE A 88 -4.64 19.16 19.12
C PHE A 88 -3.11 19.34 19.06
N ASP A 89 -2.47 19.38 17.90
CA ASP A 89 -1.03 19.55 17.80
C ASP A 89 -0.61 20.57 16.73
N ASN A 90 0.20 21.56 17.10
CA ASN A 90 0.65 22.70 16.27
C ASN A 90 1.73 22.33 15.23
N LYS A 91 2.09 21.07 15.03
CA LYS A 91 3.09 20.65 14.04
C LYS A 91 2.40 19.91 12.91
N SER A 92 1.98 20.66 11.89
CA SER A 92 1.46 20.09 10.65
C SER A 92 2.58 19.99 9.60
N HIS A 93 2.53 18.96 8.77
CA HIS A 93 3.37 18.90 7.58
C HIS A 93 3.03 20.06 6.64
N PRO A 94 4.03 20.78 6.05
CA PRO A 94 3.77 21.99 5.25
C PRO A 94 2.78 21.78 4.09
N ILE A 95 2.83 20.64 3.44
CA ILE A 95 2.01 20.33 2.26
C ILE A 95 0.78 19.51 2.62
N HIS A 96 0.93 18.44 3.37
CA HIS A 96 -0.19 17.52 3.72
C HIS A 96 -1.03 17.99 4.89
N LYS A 97 -0.60 19.05 5.59
CA LYS A 97 -1.25 19.54 6.82
C LYS A 97 -1.58 18.43 7.84
N GLY A 98 -1.03 17.27 7.65
CA GLY A 98 -1.15 16.11 8.52
C GLY A 98 -0.24 16.23 9.74
N ILE A 99 -0.54 15.48 10.80
CA ILE A 99 0.22 15.57 12.05
C ILE A 99 1.43 14.66 12.00
N LEU A 100 2.57 15.25 12.32
CA LEU A 100 3.77 14.50 12.66
C LEU A 100 3.65 14.01 14.11
N LYS A 101 3.39 12.74 14.32
CA LYS A 101 3.37 12.16 15.66
C LYS A 101 4.43 11.10 15.83
N LYS A 102 5.13 11.19 16.95
CA LYS A 102 6.07 10.16 17.40
C LYS A 102 5.29 8.89 17.73
N THR A 103 5.45 7.84 16.93
CA THR A 103 4.83 6.54 17.19
C THR A 103 5.91 5.49 17.38
N ALA A 104 5.84 4.78 18.49
CA ALA A 104 6.65 3.58 18.71
C ALA A 104 6.03 2.41 17.92
N THR A 105 6.17 2.42 16.60
CA THR A 105 5.61 1.37 15.75
C THR A 105 6.66 0.32 15.45
N THR A 106 6.31 -0.93 15.58
CA THR A 106 7.17 -2.06 15.17
C THR A 106 7.43 -1.96 13.67
N LYS A 107 8.68 -2.16 13.26
CA LYS A 107 9.07 -2.17 11.84
C LYS A 107 9.28 -3.57 11.32
N SER A 108 8.94 -3.79 10.05
CA SER A 108 9.22 -5.03 9.33
C SER A 108 9.50 -4.74 7.86
N SER A 109 10.21 -5.63 7.20
CA SER A 109 10.26 -5.63 5.74
C SER A 109 9.03 -6.31 5.17
N LEU A 110 8.64 -5.93 3.95
CA LEU A 110 7.55 -6.60 3.23
C LEU A 110 7.89 -8.08 2.99
N ASN A 111 9.14 -8.41 2.66
CA ASN A 111 9.59 -9.81 2.55
C ASN A 111 9.29 -10.63 3.82
N LYS A 112 9.67 -10.09 5.00
CA LYS A 112 9.43 -10.78 6.29
C LYS A 112 7.93 -10.96 6.56
N PHE A 113 7.11 -10.01 6.15
CA PHE A 113 5.67 -10.08 6.32
C PHE A 113 5.05 -11.11 5.36
N LEU A 114 5.33 -11.00 4.06
CA LEU A 114 4.77 -11.86 3.02
C LEU A 114 5.20 -13.32 3.18
N LYS A 115 6.44 -13.58 3.63
CA LYS A 115 6.96 -14.94 3.87
C LYS A 115 6.12 -15.74 4.88
N LYS A 116 5.41 -15.07 5.79
CA LYS A 116 4.49 -15.72 6.74
C LYS A 116 3.17 -16.15 6.11
N LEU A 117 2.88 -15.66 4.91
CA LEU A 117 1.67 -15.97 4.16
C LEU A 117 2.02 -16.98 3.06
N LYS A 118 1.28 -18.10 3.00
CA LYS A 118 1.52 -19.16 1.99
C LYS A 118 1.40 -18.64 0.56
N LYS A 119 0.46 -17.72 0.35
CA LYS A 119 0.17 -17.08 -0.93
C LYS A 119 -0.37 -15.68 -0.69
N VAL A 120 0.02 -14.74 -1.54
CA VAL A 120 -0.57 -13.39 -1.60
C VAL A 120 -0.97 -13.17 -3.05
N ASP A 121 -2.22 -12.83 -3.26
CA ASP A 121 -2.80 -12.63 -4.59
C ASP A 121 -2.83 -11.17 -4.98
N PHE A 122 -2.98 -10.29 -3.98
CA PHE A 122 -3.12 -8.86 -4.21
C PHE A 122 -2.48 -8.06 -3.07
N ILE A 123 -1.79 -6.97 -3.43
CA ILE A 123 -1.22 -6.01 -2.49
C ILE A 123 -1.69 -4.62 -2.89
N LYS A 124 -2.30 -3.86 -1.96
CA LYS A 124 -2.45 -2.41 -2.09
C LYS A 124 -1.30 -1.73 -1.36
N ILE A 125 -0.72 -0.70 -1.98
CA ILE A 125 0.31 0.16 -1.38
C ILE A 125 -0.08 1.61 -1.64
N ASP A 126 -0.40 2.32 -0.57
CA ASP A 126 -0.82 3.71 -0.61
C ASP A 126 -0.40 4.30 0.74
N THR A 127 0.77 4.96 0.75
CA THR A 127 1.53 5.24 1.96
C THR A 127 2.22 6.61 1.93
N ASP A 128 1.64 7.54 1.19
CA ASP A 128 2.09 8.93 1.14
C ASP A 128 3.60 9.06 0.84
N GLY A 129 4.07 8.38 -0.24
CA GLY A 129 5.42 8.51 -0.77
C GLY A 129 6.44 7.47 -0.27
N ASN A 130 6.04 6.46 0.53
CA ASN A 130 6.93 5.40 0.99
C ASN A 130 6.97 4.15 0.09
N GLU A 131 6.33 4.18 -1.08
CA GLU A 131 6.10 3.05 -1.98
C GLU A 131 7.41 2.40 -2.42
N PHE A 132 8.45 3.20 -2.73
CA PHE A 132 9.78 2.70 -3.08
C PHE A 132 10.40 1.87 -1.94
N SER A 133 10.36 2.39 -0.72
CA SER A 133 10.90 1.70 0.46
C SER A 133 10.17 0.38 0.74
N ILE A 134 8.85 0.39 0.60
CA ILE A 134 8.00 -0.78 0.81
C ILE A 134 8.29 -1.84 -0.25
N LEU A 135 8.20 -1.50 -1.54
CA LEU A 135 8.44 -2.46 -2.63
C LEU A 135 9.87 -3.01 -2.61
N SER A 136 10.89 -2.15 -2.39
CA SER A 136 12.27 -2.60 -2.31
C SER A 136 12.50 -3.60 -1.18
N SER A 137 11.78 -3.46 -0.07
CA SER A 137 11.82 -4.39 1.06
C SER A 137 11.12 -5.73 0.79
N GLY A 138 10.36 -5.83 -0.31
CA GLY A 138 9.52 -6.98 -0.68
C GLY A 138 9.96 -7.75 -1.93
N ILE A 139 11.06 -7.37 -2.57
CA ILE A 139 11.45 -7.86 -3.91
C ILE A 139 11.40 -9.39 -4.03
N ASN A 140 11.97 -10.11 -3.06
CA ASN A 140 12.11 -11.58 -3.16
C ASN A 140 10.75 -12.27 -3.12
N GLU A 141 9.88 -11.90 -2.18
CA GLU A 141 8.55 -12.51 -2.07
C GLU A 141 7.62 -12.06 -3.18
N ILE A 142 7.71 -10.81 -3.64
CA ILE A 142 6.94 -10.33 -4.80
C ILE A 142 7.32 -11.11 -6.06
N LYS A 143 8.62 -11.31 -6.33
CA LYS A 143 9.08 -12.13 -7.46
C LYS A 143 8.59 -13.56 -7.40
N LYS A 144 8.60 -14.15 -6.20
CA LYS A 144 8.19 -15.52 -5.96
C LYS A 144 6.68 -15.71 -6.11
N GLN A 145 5.89 -14.84 -5.49
CA GLN A 145 4.45 -15.00 -5.38
C GLN A 145 3.67 -14.32 -6.51
N LYS A 146 4.28 -13.34 -7.18
CA LYS A 146 3.74 -12.58 -8.32
C LYS A 146 2.33 -12.00 -8.09
N PRO A 147 2.09 -11.33 -6.94
CA PRO A 147 0.79 -10.73 -6.67
C PRO A 147 0.46 -9.63 -7.69
N ILE A 148 -0.82 -9.35 -7.89
CA ILE A 148 -1.25 -8.09 -8.48
C ILE A 148 -1.03 -7.00 -7.42
N ILE A 149 -0.49 -5.85 -7.81
CA ILE A 149 -0.24 -4.76 -6.89
C ILE A 149 -1.01 -3.52 -7.37
N HIS A 150 -1.78 -2.92 -6.50
CA HIS A 150 -2.38 -1.60 -6.70
C HIS A 150 -1.57 -0.58 -5.90
N ILE A 151 -1.04 0.42 -6.59
CA ILE A 151 -0.06 1.34 -6.03
C ILE A 151 -0.42 2.79 -6.35
N GLU A 152 -0.29 3.67 -5.35
CA GLU A 152 -0.35 5.11 -5.56
C GLU A 152 0.97 5.63 -6.13
N PHE A 153 0.87 6.54 -7.10
CA PHE A 153 1.97 7.31 -7.65
C PHE A 153 1.75 8.79 -7.40
N ALA A 154 2.54 9.34 -6.50
CA ALA A 154 2.57 10.76 -6.14
C ALA A 154 4.01 11.26 -6.26
N PRO A 155 4.47 11.71 -7.44
CA PRO A 155 5.86 12.09 -7.68
C PRO A 155 6.42 13.09 -6.66
N TYR A 156 5.64 14.08 -6.30
CA TYR A 156 6.03 15.09 -5.32
C TYR A 156 6.26 14.50 -3.91
N LEU A 157 5.46 13.49 -3.50
CA LEU A 157 5.65 12.80 -2.23
C LEU A 157 6.88 11.89 -2.23
N HIS A 158 7.17 11.26 -3.37
CA HIS A 158 8.39 10.47 -3.51
C HIS A 158 9.63 11.34 -3.29
N GLU A 159 9.67 12.54 -3.89
CA GLU A 159 10.78 13.49 -3.74
C GLU A 159 10.92 14.00 -2.30
N GLU A 160 9.82 14.35 -1.64
CA GLU A 160 9.80 14.74 -0.23
C GLU A 160 10.36 13.64 0.69
N ASN A 161 10.11 12.37 0.36
CA ASN A 161 10.64 11.23 1.09
C ASN A 161 12.06 10.83 0.64
N GLY A 162 12.72 11.64 -0.22
CA GLY A 162 14.09 11.42 -0.69
C GLY A 162 14.22 10.31 -1.73
N PHE A 163 13.13 9.98 -2.43
CA PHE A 163 13.12 8.99 -3.50
C PHE A 163 12.80 9.63 -4.84
N SER A 164 13.53 9.21 -5.87
CA SER A 164 13.15 9.57 -7.24
C SER A 164 12.06 8.63 -7.74
N THR A 165 10.98 9.19 -8.30
CA THR A 165 9.92 8.43 -8.98
C THR A 165 10.49 7.52 -10.07
N VAL A 166 11.55 7.95 -10.77
CA VAL A 166 12.27 7.14 -11.77
C VAL A 166 12.87 5.88 -11.16
N ARG A 167 13.39 5.95 -9.92
CA ARG A 167 13.91 4.77 -9.21
C ARG A 167 12.79 3.77 -8.90
N LEU A 168 11.62 4.25 -8.50
CA LEU A 168 10.45 3.39 -8.28
C LEU A 168 10.01 2.70 -9.57
N ILE A 169 9.93 3.44 -10.68
CA ILE A 169 9.59 2.87 -11.99
C ILE A 169 10.61 1.80 -12.40
N ASN A 170 11.91 2.10 -12.28
CA ASN A 170 12.95 1.12 -12.61
C ASN A 170 12.90 -0.12 -11.71
N LEU A 171 12.59 0.03 -10.42
CA LEU A 171 12.37 -1.09 -9.52
C LEU A 171 11.25 -2.00 -10.03
N ILE A 172 10.13 -1.44 -10.43
CA ILE A 172 8.96 -2.17 -10.91
C ILE A 172 9.25 -2.86 -12.25
N GLU A 173 9.75 -2.11 -13.24
CA GLU A 173 9.92 -2.63 -14.60
C GLU A 173 11.11 -3.58 -14.75
N LYS A 174 12.26 -3.23 -14.13
CA LYS A 174 13.51 -3.97 -14.32
C LYS A 174 13.74 -5.03 -13.24
N ASN A 175 13.56 -4.66 -11.96
CA ASN A 175 13.88 -5.56 -10.87
C ASN A 175 12.73 -6.56 -10.59
N LEU A 176 11.48 -6.10 -10.62
CA LEU A 176 10.33 -6.98 -10.39
C LEU A 176 9.80 -7.65 -11.66
N ASN A 177 10.13 -7.13 -12.84
CA ASN A 177 9.60 -7.59 -14.13
C ASN A 177 8.08 -7.43 -14.23
N TYR A 178 7.58 -6.28 -13.82
CA TYR A 178 6.18 -5.89 -13.85
C TYR A 178 5.92 -4.84 -14.92
N LYS A 179 4.67 -4.73 -15.36
CA LYS A 179 4.15 -3.70 -16.26
C LYS A 179 3.07 -2.89 -15.55
N PHE A 180 2.89 -1.64 -15.98
CA PHE A 180 1.87 -0.74 -15.47
C PHE A 180 0.58 -0.82 -16.28
N LEU A 181 -0.53 -0.84 -15.58
CA LEU A 181 -1.87 -0.67 -16.11
C LEU A 181 -2.53 0.51 -15.39
N SER A 182 -3.23 1.36 -16.12
CA SER A 182 -4.09 2.38 -15.52
C SER A 182 -5.25 1.74 -14.73
N GLU A 183 -6.00 2.51 -13.97
CA GLU A 183 -7.23 2.02 -13.31
C GLU A 183 -8.28 1.48 -14.30
N LYS A 184 -8.23 1.94 -15.56
CA LYS A 184 -9.05 1.41 -16.66
C LYS A 184 -8.48 0.11 -17.26
N LEU A 185 -7.39 -0.42 -16.70
CA LEU A 185 -6.67 -1.63 -17.14
C LEU A 185 -6.00 -1.49 -18.52
N VAL A 186 -5.75 -0.27 -18.95
CA VAL A 186 -5.00 0.00 -20.19
C VAL A 186 -3.51 0.04 -19.87
N LYS A 187 -2.69 -0.64 -20.68
CA LYS A 187 -1.23 -0.67 -20.51
C LYS A 187 -0.63 0.72 -20.67
N VAL A 188 0.21 1.11 -19.74
CA VAL A 188 1.01 2.34 -19.80
C VAL A 188 2.39 2.01 -20.40
N ASN A 189 2.61 2.39 -21.66
CA ASN A 189 3.83 2.01 -22.38
C ASN A 189 5.08 2.79 -21.95
N ASN A 190 4.92 4.04 -21.52
CA ASN A 190 6.04 4.87 -21.04
C ASN A 190 5.66 5.53 -19.72
N MET A 191 5.88 4.80 -18.63
CA MET A 191 5.53 5.29 -17.29
C MET A 191 6.35 6.51 -16.87
N LYS A 192 7.60 6.66 -17.32
CA LYS A 192 8.42 7.84 -17.01
C LYS A 192 7.81 9.12 -17.60
N LYS A 193 7.42 9.07 -18.89
CA LYS A 193 6.72 10.18 -19.55
C LYS A 193 5.35 10.43 -18.95
N TYR A 194 4.66 9.38 -18.50
CA TYR A 194 3.37 9.51 -17.84
C TYR A 194 3.54 10.20 -16.47
N ALA A 195 4.45 9.72 -15.65
CA ALA A 195 4.70 10.23 -14.30
C ALA A 195 5.10 11.73 -14.29
N SER A 196 5.85 12.20 -15.31
CA SER A 196 6.18 13.63 -15.41
C SER A 196 4.97 14.56 -15.63
N LYS A 197 3.82 14.01 -16.00
CA LYS A 197 2.56 14.76 -16.20
C LYS A 197 1.67 14.78 -14.96
N ILE A 198 1.91 13.91 -13.99
CA ILE A 198 1.09 13.83 -12.76
C ILE A 198 1.25 15.11 -11.91
N GLY A 199 2.47 15.72 -11.94
CA GLY A 199 2.74 16.97 -11.20
C GLY A 199 2.56 16.83 -9.69
N HIS A 200 1.84 17.78 -9.09
CA HIS A 200 1.53 17.81 -7.65
C HIS A 200 0.22 17.08 -7.29
N SER A 201 -0.13 16.06 -8.05
CA SER A 201 -1.26 15.17 -7.77
C SER A 201 -0.81 13.73 -7.56
N SER A 202 -1.73 12.85 -7.27
CA SER A 202 -1.49 11.40 -7.23
C SER A 202 -2.42 10.66 -8.18
N GLU A 203 -1.94 9.55 -8.70
CA GLU A 203 -2.74 8.61 -9.49
C GLU A 203 -2.44 7.18 -9.06
N ASN A 204 -3.44 6.32 -9.21
CA ASN A 204 -3.31 4.90 -8.89
C ASN A 204 -3.09 4.06 -10.14
N PHE A 205 -2.26 3.03 -9.99
CA PHE A 205 -1.96 2.07 -11.04
C PHE A 205 -2.07 0.64 -10.53
N PHE A 206 -2.53 -0.25 -11.41
CA PHE A 206 -2.24 -1.66 -11.23
C PHE A 206 -0.86 -1.96 -11.80
N ILE A 207 -0.04 -2.65 -11.05
CA ILE A 207 1.20 -3.24 -11.57
C ILE A 207 1.08 -4.75 -11.48
N VAL A 208 1.38 -5.40 -12.59
CA VAL A 208 1.23 -6.85 -12.75
C VAL A 208 2.48 -7.44 -13.38
N HIS A 209 2.79 -8.69 -13.06
CA HIS A 209 3.88 -9.40 -13.72
C HIS A 209 3.72 -9.35 -15.24
N LYS A 210 4.81 -9.22 -16.01
CA LYS A 210 4.74 -9.05 -17.47
C LYS A 210 3.92 -10.13 -18.20
N ASN A 211 3.95 -11.36 -17.68
CA ASN A 211 3.20 -12.49 -18.23
C ASN A 211 1.72 -12.54 -17.78
N PHE A 212 1.25 -11.51 -17.05
CA PHE A 212 -0.15 -11.44 -16.68
C PHE A 212 -1.00 -11.11 -17.91
N ILE A 213 -2.02 -11.92 -18.14
CA ILE A 213 -3.03 -11.77 -19.22
C ILE A 213 -4.32 -11.27 -18.57
N LEU A 214 -4.92 -10.23 -19.16
CA LEU A 214 -6.22 -9.68 -18.75
C LEU A 214 -7.34 -10.54 -19.33
#